data_44791d5929ce34606df25fced75b7322
#
_entry.id   44791d5929ce34606df25fced75b7322
#
_cell.length_a   1.000
_cell.length_b   1.000
_cell.length_c   1.000
_cell.angle_alpha   90.00
_cell.angle_beta   90.00
_cell.angle_gamma   90.00
#
_symmetry.space_group_name_H-M   'P 1'
#
loop_
_entity.id
_entity.type
_entity.pdbx_description
1 polymer ?
#
loop_
_entity_poly.entity_id
_entity_poly.type
_entity_poly.pdbx_seq_one_letter_code
_entity_poly.pdbx_strand_id
1 'polypeptide(L)'
;MTSVEAGPADGPAFVVPDLPEHAALWIVRHGETEWSASGQHTSVTDLPLTEAGRRQAAAVRQVLGDLTPALVLSSPRRRALETAELAGLQVDDTTEDLAEWFYGAYEGKTTAEIRAEKPDWTIWRDGPRDGERAADVQQRADRVLGRAIRSLPDGPVVLVGHGHFSRVLGARWIGLPVAAGGNLLLGTAAPSLLGVQYGLPVIDRWNLPNPAAEERN
;
A
#
# COMPACT_ATOMS: atom_id res chain seq x y z
N MET A 1 -3.94 -7.77 -33.71
CA MET A 1 -3.06 -6.92 -32.88
C MET A 1 -3.79 -5.60 -32.71
N THR A 2 -4.59 -5.47 -31.68
CA THR A 2 -5.29 -4.24 -31.34
C THR A 2 -4.36 -3.37 -30.50
N SER A 3 -3.95 -2.24 -31.04
CA SER A 3 -3.19 -1.22 -30.34
C SER A 3 -4.00 -0.73 -29.14
N VAL A 4 -3.52 -0.99 -27.92
CA VAL A 4 -4.04 -0.36 -26.73
C VAL A 4 -3.53 1.08 -26.76
N GLU A 5 -4.37 2.03 -27.14
CA GLU A 5 -4.07 3.44 -26.93
C GLU A 5 -4.01 3.67 -25.41
N ALA A 6 -2.81 3.99 -24.93
CA ALA A 6 -2.63 4.49 -23.59
C ALA A 6 -3.37 5.82 -23.48
N GLY A 7 -4.37 5.89 -22.60
CA GLY A 7 -5.02 7.15 -22.26
C GLY A 7 -4.02 8.17 -21.71
N PRO A 8 -4.38 9.46 -21.65
CA PRO A 8 -3.46 10.53 -21.25
C PRO A 8 -2.88 10.22 -19.87
N ALA A 9 -1.55 10.36 -19.76
CA ALA A 9 -0.82 10.16 -18.51
C ALA A 9 -1.43 11.06 -17.42
N ASP A 10 -1.94 10.45 -16.36
CA ASP A 10 -2.53 11.15 -15.23
C ASP A 10 -1.46 11.95 -14.48
N GLY A 11 -1.41 13.25 -14.72
CA GLY A 11 -0.62 14.22 -13.96
C GLY A 11 0.91 14.15 -14.14
N PRO A 12 1.65 15.12 -13.61
CA PRO A 12 3.11 15.14 -13.67
C PRO A 12 3.70 13.96 -12.88
N ALA A 13 4.81 13.41 -13.40
CA ALA A 13 5.57 12.40 -12.69
C ALA A 13 5.93 12.92 -11.29
N PHE A 14 5.79 12.08 -10.27
CA PHE A 14 6.30 12.40 -8.95
C PHE A 14 7.84 12.45 -9.04
N VAL A 15 8.39 13.63 -8.81
CA VAL A 15 9.85 13.81 -8.83
C VAL A 15 10.36 13.57 -7.42
N VAL A 16 11.10 12.50 -7.24
CA VAL A 16 11.82 12.24 -5.99
C VAL A 16 13.06 13.14 -5.98
N PRO A 17 13.22 14.04 -4.97
CA PRO A 17 14.41 14.87 -4.86
C PRO A 17 15.65 14.02 -4.55
N ASP A 18 16.84 14.65 -4.54
CA ASP A 18 18.09 13.98 -4.17
C ASP A 18 17.94 13.28 -2.81
N LEU A 19 17.93 11.94 -2.85
CA LEU A 19 17.83 11.08 -1.69
C LEU A 19 19.17 10.36 -1.46
N PRO A 20 19.50 10.04 -0.20
CA PRO A 20 20.68 9.25 0.08
C PRO A 20 20.58 7.85 -0.55
N GLU A 21 21.68 7.33 -1.05
CA GLU A 21 21.77 5.99 -1.68
C GLU A 21 21.29 4.85 -0.75
N HIS A 22 21.30 5.08 0.55
CA HIS A 22 20.82 4.13 1.57
C HIS A 22 19.40 4.43 2.06
N ALA A 23 18.65 5.32 1.38
CA ALA A 23 17.26 5.60 1.72
C ALA A 23 16.44 4.31 1.74
N ALA A 24 15.71 4.08 2.81
CA ALA A 24 14.90 2.90 3.01
C ALA A 24 13.47 3.29 3.43
N LEU A 25 12.53 3.17 2.50
CA LEU A 25 11.11 3.37 2.76
C LEU A 25 10.41 2.03 2.75
N TRP A 26 10.01 1.55 3.93
CA TRP A 26 9.27 0.33 4.09
C TRP A 26 7.76 0.58 3.97
N ILE A 27 7.09 -0.28 3.25
CA ILE A 27 5.63 -0.33 3.15
C ILE A 27 5.17 -1.66 3.72
N VAL A 28 4.21 -1.62 4.65
CA VAL A 28 3.61 -2.80 5.26
C VAL A 28 2.08 -2.72 5.10
N ARG A 29 1.50 -3.66 4.37
CA ARG A 29 0.05 -3.84 4.34
C ARG A 29 -0.41 -4.48 5.64
N HIS A 30 -1.58 -4.07 6.17
CA HIS A 30 -2.16 -4.70 7.35
C HIS A 30 -2.30 -6.24 7.22
N GLY A 31 -2.28 -6.95 8.34
CA GLY A 31 -2.54 -8.38 8.41
C GLY A 31 -3.94 -8.75 7.92
N GLU A 32 -4.21 -10.04 7.77
CA GLU A 32 -5.49 -10.54 7.28
C GLU A 32 -6.67 -10.07 8.15
N THR A 33 -7.76 -9.68 7.49
CA THR A 33 -9.10 -9.44 8.07
C THR A 33 -10.10 -10.39 7.40
N GLU A 34 -11.30 -10.54 7.97
CA GLU A 34 -12.36 -11.36 7.38
C GLU A 34 -12.60 -10.99 5.89
N TRP A 35 -12.70 -9.69 5.59
CA TRP A 35 -12.96 -9.26 4.23
C TRP A 35 -11.74 -9.36 3.30
N SER A 36 -10.51 -9.24 3.82
CA SER A 36 -9.34 -9.49 2.97
C SER A 36 -9.18 -10.97 2.63
N ALA A 37 -9.60 -11.88 3.52
CA ALA A 37 -9.61 -13.32 3.28
C ALA A 37 -10.69 -13.73 2.25
N SER A 38 -11.88 -13.10 2.29
CA SER A 38 -12.96 -13.35 1.33
C SER A 38 -12.83 -12.58 0.01
N GLY A 39 -11.86 -11.63 -0.09
CA GLY A 39 -11.65 -10.80 -1.28
C GLY A 39 -12.60 -9.61 -1.41
N GLN A 40 -13.30 -9.24 -0.33
CA GLN A 40 -14.16 -8.08 -0.30
C GLN A 40 -13.36 -6.78 -0.14
N HIS A 41 -13.73 -5.76 -0.91
CA HIS A 41 -13.11 -4.44 -0.82
C HIS A 41 -13.45 -3.77 0.52
N THR A 42 -12.42 -3.29 1.22
CA THR A 42 -12.54 -2.73 2.57
C THR A 42 -11.82 -1.39 2.67
N SER A 43 -12.53 -0.29 2.77
CA SER A 43 -11.93 1.04 2.98
C SER A 43 -12.32 1.63 4.33
N VAL A 44 -13.58 2.08 4.46
CA VAL A 44 -14.08 2.78 5.65
C VAL A 44 -14.54 1.83 6.75
N THR A 45 -14.96 0.61 6.40
CA THR A 45 -15.36 -0.41 7.37
C THR A 45 -14.16 -0.81 8.22
N ASP A 46 -14.26 -0.63 9.53
CA ASP A 46 -13.12 -0.82 10.44
C ASP A 46 -13.14 -2.21 11.09
N LEU A 47 -12.65 -3.19 10.33
CA LEU A 47 -12.57 -4.60 10.75
C LEU A 47 -11.29 -4.87 11.55
N PRO A 48 -11.34 -5.74 12.58
CA PRO A 48 -10.16 -6.24 13.29
C PRO A 48 -9.37 -7.23 12.43
N LEU A 49 -8.16 -7.53 12.85
CA LEU A 49 -7.40 -8.66 12.31
C LEU A 49 -8.05 -10.00 12.70
N THR A 50 -7.94 -11.01 11.82
CA THR A 50 -8.20 -12.41 12.16
C THR A 50 -7.06 -12.96 13.03
N GLU A 51 -7.23 -14.16 13.60
CA GLU A 51 -6.13 -14.84 14.28
C GLU A 51 -4.93 -15.10 13.35
N ALA A 52 -5.19 -15.45 12.09
CA ALA A 52 -4.16 -15.58 11.06
C ALA A 52 -3.49 -14.22 10.81
N GLY A 53 -4.28 -13.14 10.67
CA GLY A 53 -3.77 -11.78 10.49
C GLY A 53 -2.90 -11.31 11.64
N ARG A 54 -3.22 -11.64 12.90
CA ARG A 54 -2.39 -11.34 14.07
C ARG A 54 -1.05 -12.06 14.03
N ARG A 55 -1.05 -13.35 13.67
CA ARG A 55 0.21 -14.11 13.48
C ARG A 55 1.05 -13.51 12.34
N GLN A 56 0.41 -13.17 11.21
CA GLN A 56 1.07 -12.50 10.11
C GLN A 56 1.68 -11.16 10.54
N ALA A 57 0.94 -10.34 11.28
CA ALA A 57 1.41 -9.04 11.77
C ALA A 57 2.62 -9.18 12.70
N ALA A 58 2.57 -10.12 13.64
CA ALA A 58 3.70 -10.39 14.53
C ALA A 58 4.96 -10.88 13.78
N ALA A 59 4.78 -11.64 12.70
CA ALA A 59 5.89 -12.15 11.90
C ALA A 59 6.58 -11.07 11.05
N VAL A 60 5.94 -9.92 10.81
CA VAL A 60 6.56 -8.77 10.12
C VAL A 60 7.88 -8.37 10.78
N ARG A 61 7.95 -8.44 12.12
CA ARG A 61 9.18 -8.13 12.88
C ARG A 61 10.37 -8.95 12.42
N GLN A 62 10.17 -10.22 12.04
CA GLN A 62 11.27 -11.08 11.57
C GLN A 62 11.84 -10.60 10.23
N VAL A 63 11.00 -9.97 9.38
CA VAL A 63 11.42 -9.43 8.10
C VAL A 63 12.09 -8.07 8.25
N LEU A 64 11.59 -7.22 9.16
CA LEU A 64 12.18 -5.90 9.43
C LEU A 64 13.48 -5.99 10.26
N GLY A 65 13.66 -7.08 11.06
CA GLY A 65 14.85 -7.27 11.90
C GLY A 65 14.96 -6.20 12.99
N ASP A 66 16.20 -5.74 13.23
CA ASP A 66 16.51 -4.71 14.22
C ASP A 66 16.36 -3.29 13.66
N LEU A 67 15.41 -3.08 12.72
CA LEU A 67 15.16 -1.78 12.13
C LEU A 67 14.81 -0.75 13.21
N THR A 68 15.51 0.38 13.20
CA THR A 68 15.19 1.55 14.02
C THR A 68 14.70 2.66 13.10
N PRO A 69 13.38 2.80 12.89
CA PRO A 69 12.84 3.81 11.99
C PRO A 69 13.03 5.23 12.55
N ALA A 70 13.32 6.19 11.66
CA ALA A 70 13.25 7.62 11.96
C ALA A 70 11.79 8.12 11.98
N LEU A 71 10.89 7.40 11.29
CA LEU A 71 9.47 7.74 11.26
C LEU A 71 8.63 6.51 10.96
N VAL A 72 7.57 6.29 11.75
CA VAL A 72 6.54 5.29 11.49
C VAL A 72 5.19 6.00 11.34
N LEU A 73 4.60 5.94 10.14
CA LEU A 73 3.27 6.45 9.86
C LEU A 73 2.29 5.31 9.66
N SER A 74 1.09 5.43 10.20
CA SER A 74 0.02 4.46 10.01
C SER A 74 -1.27 5.09 9.50
N SER A 75 -2.03 4.30 8.73
CA SER A 75 -3.45 4.55 8.58
C SER A 75 -4.14 4.52 9.96
N PRO A 76 -5.15 5.36 10.21
CA PRO A 76 -5.88 5.35 11.49
C PRO A 76 -6.80 4.14 11.65
N ARG A 77 -6.95 3.28 10.64
CA ARG A 77 -7.82 2.10 10.71
C ARG A 77 -7.23 1.07 11.69
N ARG A 78 -8.10 0.50 12.54
CA ARG A 78 -7.72 -0.46 13.59
C ARG A 78 -6.80 -1.57 13.07
N ARG A 79 -7.10 -2.17 11.93
CA ARG A 79 -6.28 -3.25 11.33
C ARG A 79 -4.84 -2.84 11.02
N ALA A 80 -4.61 -1.56 10.65
CA ALA A 80 -3.27 -1.05 10.39
C ALA A 80 -2.52 -0.78 11.69
N LEU A 81 -3.17 -0.15 12.67
CA LEU A 81 -2.60 0.12 13.99
C LEU A 81 -2.25 -1.17 14.73
N GLU A 82 -3.16 -2.15 14.74
CA GLU A 82 -2.95 -3.45 15.35
C GLU A 82 -1.80 -4.21 14.66
N THR A 83 -1.65 -4.05 13.33
CA THR A 83 -0.51 -4.62 12.61
C THR A 83 0.80 -3.98 13.04
N ALA A 84 0.86 -2.65 13.14
CA ALA A 84 2.04 -1.94 13.60
C ALA A 84 2.44 -2.36 15.01
N GLU A 85 1.50 -2.41 15.94
CA GLU A 85 1.71 -2.84 17.33
C GLU A 85 2.29 -4.25 17.41
N LEU A 86 1.66 -5.22 16.74
CA LEU A 86 2.11 -6.61 16.74
C LEU A 86 3.47 -6.81 16.04
N ALA A 87 3.79 -5.97 15.05
CA ALA A 87 5.10 -5.93 14.42
C ALA A 87 6.19 -5.30 15.32
N GLY A 88 5.82 -4.75 16.47
CA GLY A 88 6.75 -4.06 17.38
C GLY A 88 7.13 -2.65 16.90
N LEU A 89 6.34 -2.05 16.03
CA LEU A 89 6.54 -0.70 15.53
C LEU A 89 5.81 0.30 16.44
N GLN A 90 6.54 1.28 16.95
CA GLN A 90 5.94 2.44 17.62
C GLN A 90 5.47 3.42 16.56
N VAL A 91 4.17 3.65 16.45
CA VAL A 91 3.59 4.62 15.50
C VAL A 91 3.79 6.02 16.04
N ASP A 92 4.49 6.87 15.27
CA ASP A 92 4.73 8.26 15.62
C ASP A 92 3.52 9.14 15.31
N ASP A 93 2.81 8.84 14.20
CA ASP A 93 1.62 9.60 13.81
C ASP A 93 0.71 8.77 12.89
N THR A 94 -0.58 9.14 12.88
CA THR A 94 -1.60 8.58 12.00
C THR A 94 -2.08 9.61 11.00
N THR A 95 -2.42 9.16 9.79
CA THR A 95 -2.95 10.05 8.76
C THR A 95 -3.99 9.36 7.88
N GLU A 96 -5.09 10.06 7.60
CA GLU A 96 -6.09 9.62 6.62
C GLU A 96 -5.51 9.53 5.19
N ASP A 97 -4.40 10.21 4.90
CA ASP A 97 -3.72 10.06 3.62
C ASP A 97 -3.17 8.64 3.40
N LEU A 98 -2.98 7.84 4.46
CA LEU A 98 -2.64 6.41 4.39
C LEU A 98 -3.87 5.48 4.37
N ALA A 99 -5.09 6.00 4.42
CA ALA A 99 -6.29 5.17 4.31
C ALA A 99 -6.36 4.44 2.97
N GLU A 100 -7.11 3.33 2.93
CA GLU A 100 -7.33 2.59 1.67
C GLU A 100 -8.08 3.46 0.64
N TRP A 101 -7.99 3.10 -0.62
CA TRP A 101 -8.79 3.67 -1.69
C TRP A 101 -10.28 3.59 -1.31
N PHE A 102 -10.98 4.72 -1.26
CA PHE A 102 -12.39 4.71 -0.89
C PHE A 102 -13.26 4.07 -1.97
N TYR A 103 -13.85 2.94 -1.66
CA TYR A 103 -14.54 2.12 -2.64
C TYR A 103 -16.00 2.55 -2.92
N GLY A 104 -16.56 3.50 -2.17
CA GLY A 104 -17.92 3.99 -2.38
C GLY A 104 -18.95 2.86 -2.39
N ALA A 105 -19.71 2.74 -3.49
CA ALA A 105 -20.74 1.72 -3.65
C ALA A 105 -20.19 0.28 -3.78
N TYR A 106 -18.88 0.10 -3.86
CA TYR A 106 -18.24 -1.22 -3.93
C TYR A 106 -17.65 -1.67 -2.59
N GLU A 107 -17.82 -0.89 -1.52
CA GLU A 107 -17.47 -1.31 -0.16
C GLU A 107 -18.15 -2.64 0.19
N GLY A 108 -17.41 -3.61 0.68
CA GLY A 108 -17.91 -4.95 1.03
C GLY A 108 -18.19 -5.90 -0.15
N LYS A 109 -18.07 -5.44 -1.40
CA LYS A 109 -18.22 -6.30 -2.58
C LYS A 109 -16.87 -6.92 -2.99
N THR A 110 -16.93 -8.11 -3.53
CA THR A 110 -15.79 -8.76 -4.20
C THR A 110 -15.65 -8.27 -5.64
N THR A 111 -14.47 -8.42 -6.23
CA THR A 111 -14.27 -8.14 -7.67
C THR A 111 -15.20 -8.96 -8.55
N ALA A 112 -15.50 -10.22 -8.18
CA ALA A 112 -16.41 -11.09 -8.94
C ALA A 112 -17.84 -10.53 -8.96
N GLU A 113 -18.36 -10.08 -7.82
CA GLU A 113 -19.69 -9.46 -7.73
C GLU A 113 -19.78 -8.17 -8.55
N ILE A 114 -18.74 -7.32 -8.51
CA ILE A 114 -18.70 -6.10 -9.31
C ILE A 114 -18.69 -6.44 -10.81
N ARG A 115 -17.92 -7.44 -11.23
CA ARG A 115 -17.83 -7.86 -12.62
C ARG A 115 -19.10 -8.56 -13.14
N ALA A 116 -19.93 -9.10 -12.27
CA ALA A 116 -21.25 -9.57 -12.65
C ALA A 116 -22.15 -8.43 -13.18
N GLU A 117 -21.99 -7.21 -12.63
CA GLU A 117 -22.71 -6.01 -13.08
C GLU A 117 -21.94 -5.25 -14.19
N LYS A 118 -20.60 -5.22 -14.11
CA LYS A 118 -19.70 -4.50 -15.03
C LYS A 118 -18.56 -5.41 -15.46
N PRO A 119 -18.71 -6.18 -16.54
CA PRO A 119 -17.66 -7.07 -17.06
C PRO A 119 -16.33 -6.32 -17.27
N ASP A 120 -15.21 -7.01 -17.03
CA ASP A 120 -13.84 -6.49 -17.17
C ASP A 120 -13.48 -5.31 -16.26
N TRP A 121 -14.34 -4.96 -15.29
CA TRP A 121 -14.03 -3.90 -14.33
C TRP A 121 -12.73 -4.16 -13.58
N THR A 122 -11.93 -3.09 -13.44
CA THR A 122 -10.82 -3.03 -12.49
C THR A 122 -10.81 -1.68 -11.81
N ILE A 123 -10.40 -1.66 -10.53
CA ILE A 123 -10.26 -0.38 -9.81
C ILE A 123 -9.24 0.54 -10.49
N TRP A 124 -8.23 -0.04 -11.13
CA TRP A 124 -7.12 0.67 -11.75
C TRP A 124 -7.49 1.45 -13.01
N ARG A 125 -8.46 0.96 -13.76
CA ARG A 125 -8.94 1.56 -15.01
C ARG A 125 -10.24 2.33 -14.83
N ASP A 126 -11.17 1.75 -14.06
CA ASP A 126 -12.55 2.23 -14.01
C ASP A 126 -12.86 3.01 -12.73
N GLY A 127 -12.03 2.85 -11.70
CA GLY A 127 -12.32 3.38 -10.38
C GLY A 127 -13.55 2.76 -9.71
N PRO A 128 -13.86 3.14 -8.49
CA PRO A 128 -15.06 2.71 -7.79
C PRO A 128 -16.24 3.67 -8.09
N ARG A 129 -17.46 3.11 -8.15
CA ARG A 129 -18.68 3.92 -8.25
C ARG A 129 -18.92 4.66 -6.92
N ASP A 130 -19.15 5.97 -6.99
CA ASP A 130 -19.37 6.84 -5.82
C ASP A 130 -18.22 6.80 -4.80
N GLY A 131 -17.03 6.42 -5.27
CA GLY A 131 -15.81 6.35 -4.46
C GLY A 131 -14.77 7.39 -4.88
N GLU A 132 -13.54 7.21 -4.41
CA GLU A 132 -12.44 8.13 -4.65
C GLU A 132 -11.88 7.96 -6.07
N ARG A 133 -11.61 9.05 -6.75
CA ARG A 133 -11.01 9.04 -8.10
C ARG A 133 -9.51 8.76 -8.03
N ALA A 134 -8.95 8.18 -9.08
CA ALA A 134 -7.51 7.91 -9.17
C ALA A 134 -6.64 9.17 -8.93
N ALA A 135 -7.09 10.34 -9.42
CA ALA A 135 -6.39 11.61 -9.21
C ALA A 135 -6.34 12.03 -7.72
N ASP A 136 -7.39 11.76 -6.96
CA ASP A 136 -7.46 12.09 -5.54
C ASP A 136 -6.55 11.14 -4.73
N VAL A 137 -6.55 9.84 -5.10
CA VAL A 137 -5.63 8.83 -4.53
C VAL A 137 -4.18 9.19 -4.82
N GLN A 138 -3.88 9.63 -6.06
CA GLN A 138 -2.54 10.09 -6.44
C GLN A 138 -2.09 11.23 -5.53
N GLN A 139 -2.92 12.26 -5.35
CA GLN A 139 -2.57 13.42 -4.52
C GLN A 139 -2.26 13.01 -3.08
N ARG A 140 -3.04 12.07 -2.49
CA ARG A 140 -2.76 11.54 -1.16
C ARG A 140 -1.43 10.79 -1.12
N ALA A 141 -1.19 9.94 -2.11
CA ALA A 141 0.05 9.18 -2.22
C ALA A 141 1.27 10.11 -2.31
N ASP A 142 1.19 11.15 -3.15
CA ASP A 142 2.27 12.12 -3.32
C ASP A 142 2.53 12.93 -2.02
N ARG A 143 1.47 13.24 -1.24
CA ARG A 143 1.64 13.87 0.09
C ARG A 143 2.33 12.94 1.09
N VAL A 144 1.92 11.66 1.14
CA VAL A 144 2.55 10.65 2.02
C VAL A 144 4.02 10.46 1.66
N LEU A 145 4.31 10.27 0.37
CA LEU A 145 5.69 10.12 -0.12
C LEU A 145 6.52 11.37 0.19
N GLY A 146 5.99 12.57 -0.04
CA GLY A 146 6.66 13.82 0.30
C GLY A 146 6.94 13.96 1.80
N ARG A 147 6.08 13.44 2.68
CA ARG A 147 6.33 13.39 4.13
C ARG A 147 7.43 12.38 4.45
N ALA A 148 7.35 11.17 3.91
CA ALA A 148 8.35 10.13 4.11
C ALA A 148 9.75 10.58 3.66
N ILE A 149 9.85 11.17 2.47
CA ILE A 149 11.11 11.66 1.88
C ILE A 149 11.83 12.63 2.79
N ARG A 150 11.11 13.53 3.47
CA ARG A 150 11.73 14.50 4.40
C ARG A 150 12.38 13.85 5.61
N SER A 151 11.96 12.65 5.98
CA SER A 151 12.51 11.92 7.15
C SER A 151 13.57 10.88 6.77
N LEU A 152 13.69 10.51 5.48
CA LEU A 152 14.66 9.51 5.02
C LEU A 152 16.14 9.87 5.29
N PRO A 153 16.56 11.17 5.33
CA PRO A 153 17.92 11.52 5.74
C PRO A 153 18.25 11.16 7.19
N ASP A 154 17.24 11.08 8.07
CA ASP A 154 17.40 10.78 9.49
C ASP A 154 17.37 9.26 9.78
N GLY A 155 16.94 8.45 8.81
CA GLY A 155 16.90 6.99 8.90
C GLY A 155 15.74 6.36 8.13
N PRO A 156 15.54 5.05 8.27
CA PRO A 156 14.45 4.33 7.61
C PRO A 156 13.08 4.88 7.99
N VAL A 157 12.15 4.87 7.03
CA VAL A 157 10.74 5.23 7.25
C VAL A 157 9.85 4.01 7.05
N VAL A 158 8.83 3.83 7.89
CA VAL A 158 7.85 2.75 7.76
C VAL A 158 6.45 3.32 7.58
N LEU A 159 5.75 2.86 6.54
CA LEU A 159 4.36 3.17 6.26
C LEU A 159 3.50 1.93 6.46
N VAL A 160 2.53 1.98 7.37
CA VAL A 160 1.59 0.88 7.60
C VAL A 160 0.23 1.24 7.06
N GLY A 161 -0.26 0.48 6.09
CA GLY A 161 -1.47 0.83 5.36
C GLY A 161 -2.20 -0.36 4.75
N HIS A 162 -2.68 -0.19 3.52
CA HIS A 162 -3.67 -1.05 2.89
C HIS A 162 -3.21 -1.55 1.52
N GLY A 163 -4.02 -2.45 0.93
CA GLY A 163 -3.65 -3.17 -0.27
C GLY A 163 -3.49 -2.30 -1.51
N HIS A 164 -4.56 -1.65 -1.97
CA HIS A 164 -4.50 -0.86 -3.19
C HIS A 164 -3.68 0.41 -3.01
N PHE A 165 -3.84 1.10 -1.88
CA PHE A 165 -3.10 2.33 -1.63
C PHE A 165 -1.58 2.11 -1.56
N SER A 166 -1.12 1.04 -0.92
CA SER A 166 0.32 0.70 -0.88
C SER A 166 0.88 0.39 -2.27
N ARG A 167 0.09 -0.24 -3.15
CA ARG A 167 0.47 -0.49 -4.55
C ARG A 167 0.58 0.82 -5.34
N VAL A 168 -0.28 1.79 -5.04
CA VAL A 168 -0.17 3.16 -5.58
C VAL A 168 1.12 3.82 -5.10
N LEU A 169 1.45 3.74 -3.81
CA LEU A 169 2.71 4.27 -3.28
C LEU A 169 3.92 3.70 -4.02
N GLY A 170 3.97 2.38 -4.24
CA GLY A 170 5.04 1.73 -5.00
C GLY A 170 5.15 2.24 -6.44
N ALA A 171 4.02 2.36 -7.15
CA ALA A 171 4.01 2.90 -8.50
C ALA A 171 4.47 4.38 -8.54
N ARG A 172 3.96 5.21 -7.64
CA ARG A 172 4.31 6.64 -7.56
C ARG A 172 5.77 6.85 -7.18
N TRP A 173 6.33 6.02 -6.30
CA TRP A 173 7.74 6.09 -5.94
C TRP A 173 8.65 6.04 -7.16
N ILE A 174 8.39 5.16 -8.10
CA ILE A 174 9.18 5.01 -9.33
C ILE A 174 8.64 5.85 -10.50
N GLY A 175 7.86 6.89 -10.23
CA GLY A 175 7.38 7.86 -11.22
C GLY A 175 6.27 7.36 -12.15
N LEU A 176 5.65 6.20 -11.85
CA LEU A 176 4.58 5.64 -12.67
C LEU A 176 3.19 6.17 -12.27
N PRO A 177 2.20 6.14 -13.18
CA PRO A 177 0.82 6.51 -12.89
C PRO A 177 0.16 5.50 -11.92
N VAL A 178 -0.91 5.94 -11.25
CA VAL A 178 -1.71 5.11 -10.30
C VAL A 178 -2.09 3.76 -10.88
N ALA A 179 -2.47 3.72 -12.15
CA ALA A 179 -2.88 2.50 -12.85
C ALA A 179 -1.80 1.41 -12.84
N ALA A 180 -0.51 1.78 -12.80
CA ALA A 180 0.60 0.83 -12.75
C ALA A 180 0.63 0.01 -11.43
N GLY A 181 0.01 0.51 -10.37
CA GLY A 181 -0.21 -0.26 -9.15
C GLY A 181 -0.96 -1.57 -9.40
N GLY A 182 -1.74 -1.65 -10.49
CA GLY A 182 -2.40 -2.87 -10.94
C GLY A 182 -1.45 -4.05 -11.19
N ASN A 183 -0.20 -3.77 -11.52
CA ASN A 183 0.82 -4.77 -11.83
C ASN A 183 1.67 -5.18 -10.60
N LEU A 184 1.44 -4.54 -9.44
CA LEU A 184 2.17 -4.81 -8.21
C LEU A 184 1.30 -5.66 -7.27
N LEU A 185 1.59 -6.96 -7.15
CA LEU A 185 0.90 -7.82 -6.18
C LEU A 185 1.38 -7.48 -4.76
N LEU A 186 0.46 -7.42 -3.78
CA LEU A 186 0.80 -7.19 -2.37
C LEU A 186 -0.11 -8.00 -1.44
N GLY A 187 0.47 -8.98 -0.76
CA GLY A 187 -0.19 -9.80 0.26
C GLY A 187 -0.44 -9.05 1.57
N THR A 188 -1.25 -9.65 2.45
CA THR A 188 -1.44 -9.15 3.83
C THR A 188 -0.15 -9.32 4.63
N ALA A 189 0.19 -8.32 5.43
CA ALA A 189 1.42 -8.27 6.24
C ALA A 189 2.70 -8.62 5.45
N ALA A 190 2.73 -8.33 4.15
CA ALA A 190 3.90 -8.52 3.30
C ALA A 190 4.68 -7.20 3.20
N PRO A 191 5.88 -7.10 3.80
CA PRO A 191 6.69 -5.90 3.69
C PRO A 191 7.25 -5.70 2.28
N SER A 192 7.44 -4.45 1.90
CA SER A 192 8.11 -4.05 0.67
C SER A 192 9.09 -2.93 0.97
N LEU A 193 10.22 -2.91 0.29
CA LEU A 193 11.26 -1.90 0.44
C LEU A 193 11.41 -1.10 -0.85
N LEU A 194 11.22 0.19 -0.72
CA LEU A 194 11.52 1.19 -1.73
C LEU A 194 12.86 1.85 -1.39
N GLY A 195 13.72 1.98 -2.36
CA GLY A 195 15.07 2.50 -2.17
C GLY A 195 15.50 3.47 -3.25
N VAL A 196 16.78 3.79 -3.22
CA VAL A 196 17.46 4.61 -4.24
C VAL A 196 18.68 3.86 -4.72
N GLN A 197 18.90 3.85 -6.03
CA GLN A 197 20.07 3.27 -6.64
C GLN A 197 20.57 4.18 -7.77
N TYR A 198 21.82 4.58 -7.71
CA TYR A 198 22.43 5.53 -8.67
C TYR A 198 21.62 6.85 -8.79
N GLY A 199 21.13 7.36 -7.67
CA GLY A 199 20.29 8.56 -7.63
C GLY A 199 18.86 8.38 -8.18
N LEU A 200 18.46 7.16 -8.53
CA LEU A 200 17.13 6.85 -9.06
C LEU A 200 16.27 6.11 -8.02
N PRO A 201 15.00 6.47 -7.84
CA PRO A 201 14.07 5.72 -7.01
C PRO A 201 13.81 4.34 -7.63
N VAL A 202 13.93 3.30 -6.80
CA VAL A 202 13.75 1.90 -7.22
C VAL A 202 12.83 1.16 -6.26
N ILE A 203 12.22 0.09 -6.73
CA ILE A 203 11.63 -0.93 -5.87
C ILE A 203 12.74 -1.96 -5.61
N ASP A 204 13.34 -1.90 -4.42
CA ASP A 204 14.43 -2.83 -4.05
C ASP A 204 13.87 -4.22 -3.77
N ARG A 205 12.80 -4.28 -2.96
CA ARG A 205 12.10 -5.53 -2.64
C ARG A 205 10.59 -5.29 -2.65
N TRP A 206 9.85 -6.23 -3.21
CA TRP A 206 8.39 -6.10 -3.25
C TRP A 206 7.70 -7.37 -2.81
N ASN A 207 6.68 -7.21 -1.94
CA ASN A 207 5.85 -8.31 -1.48
C ASN A 207 6.68 -9.45 -0.87
N LEU A 208 7.58 -9.10 0.06
CA LEU A 208 8.43 -10.08 0.73
C LEU A 208 7.58 -11.15 1.42
N PRO A 209 8.01 -12.42 1.37
CA PRO A 209 7.31 -13.49 2.05
C PRO A 209 7.15 -13.18 3.54
N ASN A 210 5.94 -13.35 4.05
CA ASN A 210 5.68 -13.32 5.48
C ASN A 210 5.83 -14.73 6.05
N PRO A 211 6.68 -14.97 7.06
CA PRO A 211 6.90 -16.31 7.61
C PRO A 211 5.66 -17.00 8.19
N ALA A 212 4.63 -16.23 8.55
CA ALA A 212 3.35 -16.74 9.05
C ALA A 212 2.23 -16.74 8.02
N ALA A 213 2.51 -16.37 6.76
CA ALA A 213 1.53 -16.52 5.68
C ALA A 213 1.45 -18.00 5.29
N GLU A 214 0.25 -18.56 5.26
CA GLU A 214 0.04 -19.89 4.68
C GLU A 214 0.42 -19.85 3.19
N GLU A 215 1.11 -20.88 2.71
CA GLU A 215 1.41 -21.01 1.29
C GLU A 215 0.06 -21.05 0.52
N ARG A 216 -0.11 -20.13 -0.39
CA ARG A 216 -1.27 -20.17 -1.29
C ARG A 216 -1.05 -21.33 -2.26
N ASN A 217 -1.80 -22.42 -2.06
CA ASN A 217 -1.89 -23.50 -3.03
C ASN A 217 -2.50 -23.04 -4.35
#